data_0c6413b257594cf3bd6dc9ae6b65cbb2
#
_entry.id   0c6413b257594cf3bd6dc9ae6b65cbb2
#
_cell.length_a   1.000
_cell.length_b   1.000
_cell.length_c   1.000
_cell.angle_alpha   90.00
_cell.angle_beta   90.00
_cell.angle_gamma   90.00
#
_symmetry.space_group_name_H-M   'P 1'
#
loop_
_entity.id
_entity.type
_entity.pdbx_description
1 polymer ?
#
loop_
_entity_poly.entity_id
_entity_poly.type
_entity_poly.pdbx_seq_one_letter_code
_entity_poly.pdbx_strand_id
1 'polypeptide(L)'
;MAMVLMFTTCPDQEVAERLADGALTAGLAACILKTPVDSLYDWQGKRAAEGEVVALFKTSVAKADDLEKWLAENHPYEVPAIIRIGARANESYADWLAEVLEA
;
A
#
# COMPACT_ATOMS: atom_id res chain seq x y z
N MET A 1 -10.31 3.50 -16.45
CA MET A 1 -10.86 4.43 -15.48
C MET A 1 -9.84 4.66 -14.38
N ALA A 2 -9.82 5.84 -13.80
CA ALA A 2 -8.78 6.24 -12.85
C ALA A 2 -8.86 5.47 -11.53
N MET A 3 -7.72 5.08 -11.04
CA MET A 3 -7.55 4.48 -9.71
C MET A 3 -6.17 4.85 -9.18
N VAL A 4 -5.87 4.47 -7.96
CA VAL A 4 -4.57 4.71 -7.34
C VAL A 4 -3.98 3.40 -6.84
N LEU A 5 -2.68 3.24 -7.08
CA LEU A 5 -1.86 2.20 -6.47
C LEU A 5 -1.02 2.86 -5.38
N MET A 6 -1.17 2.41 -4.14
CA MET A 6 -0.38 2.89 -3.02
C MET A 6 0.64 1.83 -2.65
N PHE A 7 1.91 2.17 -2.82
CA PHE A 7 3.02 1.26 -2.65
C PHE A 7 3.74 1.55 -1.34
N THR A 8 4.01 0.51 -0.54
CA THR A 8 4.87 0.62 0.63
C THR A 8 5.69 -0.64 0.80
N THR A 9 6.79 -0.56 1.54
CA THR A 9 7.58 -1.72 1.93
C THR A 9 7.49 -1.92 3.43
N CYS A 10 7.40 -3.17 3.85
CA CYS A 10 7.24 -3.58 5.26
C CYS A 10 8.41 -4.45 5.69
N PRO A 11 8.74 -4.51 6.98
CA PRO A 11 9.87 -5.32 7.45
C PRO A 11 9.65 -6.82 7.27
N ASP A 12 8.41 -7.29 7.32
CA ASP A 12 8.09 -8.72 7.25
C ASP A 12 6.63 -8.95 6.81
N GLN A 13 6.27 -10.22 6.64
CA GLN A 13 4.93 -10.64 6.24
C GLN A 13 3.87 -10.28 7.29
N GLU A 14 4.21 -10.36 8.56
CA GLU A 14 3.26 -10.07 9.64
C GLU A 14 2.80 -8.61 9.60
N VAL A 15 3.73 -7.67 9.43
CA VAL A 15 3.40 -6.25 9.30
C VAL A 15 2.60 -5.99 8.03
N ALA A 16 3.02 -6.57 6.90
CA ALA A 16 2.29 -6.41 5.63
C ALA A 16 0.85 -6.92 5.75
N GLU A 17 0.65 -8.08 6.40
CA GLU A 17 -0.67 -8.65 6.63
C GLU A 17 -1.52 -7.75 7.54
N ARG A 18 -0.94 -7.22 8.61
CA ARG A 18 -1.63 -6.32 9.52
C ARG A 18 -2.09 -5.04 8.83
N LEU A 19 -1.22 -4.44 8.02
CA LEU A 19 -1.58 -3.24 7.26
C LEU A 19 -2.64 -3.54 6.20
N ALA A 20 -2.51 -4.66 5.49
CA ALA A 20 -3.48 -5.07 4.47
C ALA A 20 -4.86 -5.31 5.08
N ASP A 21 -4.91 -6.10 6.15
CA ASP A 21 -6.17 -6.40 6.85
C ASP A 21 -6.81 -5.14 7.41
N GLY A 22 -6.03 -4.28 8.04
CA GLY A 22 -6.52 -3.01 8.60
C GLY A 22 -7.09 -2.07 7.54
N ALA A 23 -6.42 -1.95 6.39
CA ALA A 23 -6.89 -1.09 5.31
C ALA A 23 -8.19 -1.62 4.69
N LEU A 24 -8.33 -2.94 4.53
CA LEU A 24 -9.56 -3.56 4.07
C LEU A 24 -10.70 -3.32 5.07
N THR A 25 -10.47 -3.55 6.35
CA THR A 25 -11.46 -3.36 7.39
C THR A 25 -11.93 -1.91 7.47
N ALA A 26 -11.01 -0.96 7.29
CA ALA A 26 -11.34 0.46 7.30
C ALA A 26 -12.00 0.97 6.01
N GLY A 27 -12.13 0.13 4.99
CA GLY A 27 -12.70 0.52 3.70
C GLY A 27 -11.82 1.47 2.89
N LEU A 28 -10.50 1.44 3.11
CA LEU A 28 -9.54 2.34 2.47
C LEU A 28 -8.87 1.74 1.23
N ALA A 29 -8.96 0.43 1.07
CA ALA A 29 -8.42 -0.27 -0.09
C ALA A 29 -9.31 -1.46 -0.42
N ALA A 30 -9.34 -1.85 -1.70
CA ALA A 30 -10.16 -2.95 -2.18
C ALA A 30 -9.40 -4.26 -2.31
N CYS A 31 -8.10 -4.19 -2.54
CA CYS A 31 -7.25 -5.35 -2.76
C CYS A 31 -5.82 -4.97 -2.42
N ILE A 32 -5.08 -5.86 -1.79
CA ILE A 32 -3.67 -5.64 -1.50
C ILE A 32 -2.86 -6.82 -2.03
N LEU A 33 -1.85 -6.53 -2.83
CA LEU A 33 -0.86 -7.51 -3.27
C LEU A 33 0.36 -7.42 -2.37
N LYS A 34 0.92 -8.56 -2.00
CA LYS A 34 2.12 -8.62 -1.15
C LYS A 34 3.16 -9.51 -1.82
N THR A 35 4.41 -9.08 -1.82
CA THR A 35 5.50 -9.87 -2.38
C THR A 35 6.81 -9.62 -1.62
N PRO A 36 7.58 -10.67 -1.30
CA PRO A 36 8.91 -10.51 -0.72
C PRO A 36 9.86 -9.88 -1.73
N VAL A 37 10.73 -9.02 -1.26
CA VAL A 37 11.79 -8.37 -2.06
C VAL A 37 13.07 -8.28 -1.25
N ASP A 38 14.19 -8.11 -1.96
CA ASP A 38 15.47 -7.75 -1.35
C ASP A 38 15.70 -6.26 -1.58
N SER A 39 16.02 -5.55 -0.52
CA SER A 39 16.20 -4.11 -0.52
C SER A 39 17.66 -3.76 -0.25
N LEU A 40 18.21 -2.83 -1.03
CA LEU A 40 19.57 -2.34 -0.86
C LEU A 40 19.53 -0.83 -0.88
N TYR A 41 19.99 -0.18 0.20
CA TYR A 41 19.94 1.27 0.31
C TYR A 41 20.96 1.78 1.33
N ASP A 42 21.21 3.08 1.31
CA ASP A 42 22.08 3.72 2.29
C ASP A 42 21.21 4.39 3.36
N TRP A 43 21.52 4.09 4.62
CA TRP A 43 20.84 4.67 5.77
C TRP A 43 21.87 5.11 6.81
N GLN A 44 21.83 6.38 7.17
CA GLN A 44 22.74 6.98 8.17
C GLN A 44 24.22 6.68 7.90
N GLY A 45 24.61 6.80 6.64
CA GLY A 45 26.01 6.62 6.20
C GLY A 45 26.44 5.17 6.03
N LYS A 46 25.54 4.20 6.17
CA LYS A 46 25.84 2.77 6.02
C LYS A 46 24.97 2.13 4.95
N ARG A 47 25.53 1.13 4.27
CA ARG A 47 24.81 0.33 3.29
C ARG A 47 23.98 -0.73 4.03
N ALA A 48 22.66 -0.68 3.86
CA ALA A 48 21.75 -1.68 4.38
C ALA A 48 21.31 -2.63 3.27
N ALA A 49 21.27 -3.93 3.58
CA ALA A 49 20.76 -4.96 2.69
C ALA A 49 19.78 -5.80 3.51
N GLU A 50 18.49 -5.72 3.18
CA GLU A 50 17.44 -6.30 4.00
C GLU A 50 16.40 -7.00 3.15
N GLY A 51 15.83 -8.09 3.68
CA GLY A 51 14.59 -8.63 3.16
C GLY A 51 13.43 -7.76 3.61
N GLU A 52 12.55 -7.43 2.70
CA GLU A 52 11.32 -6.68 2.97
C GLU A 52 10.14 -7.33 2.25
N VAL A 53 8.94 -6.83 2.54
CA VAL A 53 7.73 -7.23 1.83
C VAL A 53 7.09 -5.97 1.24
N VAL A 54 6.92 -5.97 -0.07
CA VAL A 54 6.16 -4.93 -0.75
C VAL A 54 4.67 -5.19 -0.52
N ALA A 55 3.95 -4.16 -0.15
CA ALA A 55 2.49 -4.17 -0.12
C ALA A 55 1.97 -3.12 -1.11
N LEU A 56 1.16 -3.55 -2.06
CA LEU A 56 0.59 -2.71 -3.09
C LEU A 56 -0.93 -2.65 -2.88
N PHE A 57 -1.40 -1.50 -2.45
CA PHE A 57 -2.81 -1.26 -2.11
C PHE A 57 -3.52 -0.68 -3.33
N LYS A 58 -4.61 -1.30 -3.75
CA LYS A 58 -5.44 -0.80 -4.84
C LYS A 58 -6.63 -0.05 -4.26
N THR A 59 -6.75 1.22 -4.61
CA THR A 59 -7.79 2.09 -4.07
C THR A 59 -8.31 3.08 -5.12
N SER A 60 -9.35 3.81 -4.77
CA SER A 60 -9.91 4.87 -5.62
C SER A 60 -9.16 6.18 -5.41
N VAL A 61 -9.32 7.10 -6.35
CA VAL A 61 -8.83 8.48 -6.21
C VAL A 61 -9.42 9.13 -4.96
N ALA A 62 -10.70 8.88 -4.68
CA ALA A 62 -11.39 9.48 -3.54
C ALA A 62 -10.86 8.98 -2.17
N LYS A 63 -10.38 7.75 -2.10
CA LYS A 63 -9.88 7.15 -0.84
C LYS A 63 -8.38 7.33 -0.64
N ALA A 64 -7.65 7.77 -1.66
CA ALA A 64 -6.18 7.77 -1.67
C ALA A 64 -5.58 8.62 -0.54
N ASP A 65 -6.12 9.81 -0.28
CA ASP A 65 -5.59 10.68 0.78
C ASP A 65 -5.74 10.03 2.16
N ASP A 66 -6.90 9.47 2.44
CA ASP A 66 -7.16 8.80 3.72
C ASP A 66 -6.31 7.54 3.88
N LEU A 67 -6.10 6.78 2.81
CA LEU A 67 -5.24 5.61 2.84
C LEU A 67 -3.79 5.99 3.14
N GLU A 68 -3.26 7.01 2.48
CA GLU A 68 -1.90 7.48 2.71
C GLU A 68 -1.70 7.89 4.16
N LYS A 69 -2.63 8.66 4.72
CA LYS A 69 -2.59 9.10 6.10
C LYS A 69 -2.64 7.90 7.06
N TRP A 70 -3.55 6.97 6.81
CA TRP A 70 -3.70 5.77 7.64
C TRP A 70 -2.43 4.92 7.63
N LEU A 71 -1.81 4.73 6.47
CA LEU A 71 -0.55 4.00 6.35
C LEU A 71 0.57 4.70 7.12
N ALA A 72 0.69 6.01 7.03
CA ALA A 72 1.70 6.77 7.77
C ALA A 72 1.52 6.63 9.29
N GLU A 73 0.29 6.60 9.77
CA GLU A 73 -0.03 6.47 11.19
C GLU A 73 0.22 5.05 11.73
N ASN A 74 0.14 4.04 10.89
CA ASN A 74 0.20 2.63 11.30
C ASN A 74 1.48 1.91 10.90
N HIS A 75 2.33 2.54 10.11
CA HIS A 75 3.58 1.94 9.65
C HIS A 75 4.63 1.94 10.77
N PRO A 76 5.39 0.83 10.96
CA PRO A 76 6.38 0.75 12.03
C PRO A 76 7.67 1.52 11.77
N TYR A 77 7.97 1.88 10.49
CA TYR A 77 9.19 2.62 10.17
C TYR A 77 9.09 4.08 10.58
N GLU A 78 10.23 4.63 10.99
CA GLU A 78 10.36 6.07 11.27
C GLU A 78 10.12 6.90 10.00
N VAL A 79 10.68 6.46 8.87
CA VAL A 79 10.51 7.12 7.57
C VAL A 79 10.04 6.07 6.55
N PRO A 80 8.74 5.73 6.52
CA PRO A 80 8.25 4.74 5.58
C PRO A 80 8.20 5.30 4.16
N ALA A 81 8.46 4.44 3.16
CA ALA A 81 8.15 4.75 1.79
C ALA A 81 6.66 4.51 1.57
N ILE A 82 5.92 5.56 1.25
CA ILE A 82 4.51 5.48 0.89
C ILE A 82 4.37 6.23 -0.43
N ILE A 83 4.27 5.48 -1.52
CA ILE A 83 4.36 6.04 -2.87
C ILE A 83 3.03 5.88 -3.56
N ARG A 84 2.48 7.01 -4.00
CA ARG A 84 1.20 7.05 -4.71
C ARG A 84 1.45 7.00 -6.21
N ILE A 85 0.82 6.04 -6.89
CA ILE A 85 0.93 5.87 -8.34
C ILE A 85 -0.47 6.01 -8.94
N GLY A 86 -0.65 7.03 -9.79
CA GLY A 86 -1.87 7.17 -10.56
C GLY A 86 -1.94 6.08 -11.63
N ALA A 87 -3.08 5.42 -11.74
CA ALA A 87 -3.25 4.30 -12.65
C ALA A 87 -4.61 4.34 -13.34
N ARG A 88 -4.75 3.53 -14.37
CA ARG A 88 -6.00 3.36 -15.09
C ARG A 88 -6.31 1.88 -15.21
N ALA A 89 -7.49 1.48 -14.76
CA ALA A 89 -7.98 0.12 -14.90
C ALA A 89 -9.02 0.01 -16.02
N ASN A 90 -9.20 -1.21 -16.50
CA ASN A 90 -10.32 -1.55 -17.38
C ASN A 90 -11.65 -1.34 -16.65
N GLU A 91 -12.72 -1.14 -17.41
CA GLU A 91 -14.03 -0.74 -16.88
C GLU A 91 -14.57 -1.71 -15.84
N SER A 92 -14.58 -3.01 -16.13
CA SER A 92 -15.17 -3.99 -15.20
C SER A 92 -14.44 -4.06 -13.86
N TYR A 93 -13.11 -3.94 -13.87
CA TYR A 93 -12.33 -3.92 -12.64
C TYR A 93 -12.55 -2.62 -11.85
N ALA A 94 -12.57 -1.49 -12.54
CA ALA A 94 -12.84 -0.20 -11.91
C ALA A 94 -14.23 -0.15 -11.28
N ASP A 95 -15.23 -0.75 -11.91
CA ASP A 95 -16.58 -0.84 -11.36
C ASP A 95 -16.61 -1.68 -10.09
N TRP A 96 -15.91 -2.81 -10.10
CA TRP A 96 -15.79 -3.66 -8.90
C TRP A 96 -15.10 -2.90 -7.74
N LEU A 97 -14.00 -2.21 -8.06
CA LEU A 97 -13.26 -1.44 -7.06
C LEU A 97 -14.14 -0.37 -6.42
N ALA A 98 -14.86 0.39 -7.23
CA ALA A 98 -15.79 1.43 -6.76
C ALA A 98 -16.90 0.84 -5.89
N GLU A 99 -17.48 -0.28 -6.30
CA GLU A 99 -18.52 -0.96 -5.54
C GLU A 99 -18.03 -1.38 -4.15
N VAL A 100 -16.84 -1.98 -4.08
CA VAL A 100 -16.25 -2.43 -2.81
C VAL A 100 -15.96 -1.25 -1.88
N LEU A 101 -15.44 -0.15 -2.42
CA LEU A 101 -15.03 1.00 -1.61
C LEU A 101 -16.19 1.91 -1.18
N GLU A 102 -17.32 1.82 -1.84
CA GLU A 102 -18.52 2.59 -1.49
C GLU A 102 -19.45 1.84 -0.52
N ALA A 103 -19.20 0.57 -0.32
CA ALA A 103 -20.05 -0.28 0.52
C ALA A 103 -19.92 0.07 2.01
#